data_1cd8ee8f32ee6573fceea3caf0b98b6c
#
_entry.id   1cd8ee8f32ee6573fceea3caf0b98b6c
#
_cell.length_a   1.000
_cell.length_b   1.000
_cell.length_c   1.000
_cell.angle_alpha   90.00
_cell.angle_beta   90.00
_cell.angle_gamma   90.00
#
_symmetry.space_group_name_H-M   'P 1'
#
loop_
_entity.id
_entity.type
_entity.pdbx_description
1 polymer ?
#
loop_
_entity_poly.entity_id
_entity_poly.type
_entity_poly.pdbx_seq_one_letter_code
_entity_poly.pdbx_strand_id
1 'polypeptide(L)'
;VPHVVTFFAVFIGVFLCDRKIFCRINYGLLIKFIILFIVVGDVAQIPWINKMLSTMIVGNEVAGGILISQIVSNVPAAILIARFTSNGNALLLGVNIGGLGTLIASMASMISLDYYEKSIFADKKAYILSFTKYNILFLLIEIVLVLLLL
;
A
#
# COMPACT_ATOMS: atom_id res chain seq x y z
N VAL A 1 20.55 10.67 8.13
CA VAL A 1 20.03 11.07 9.44
C VAL A 1 19.33 9.86 10.02
N PRO A 2 19.66 9.42 11.26
CA PRO A 2 19.00 8.26 11.84
C PRO A 2 17.49 8.51 11.94
N HIS A 3 16.70 7.58 11.40
CA HIS A 3 15.23 7.67 11.34
C HIS A 3 14.58 8.01 12.68
N VAL A 4 15.23 7.59 13.78
CA VAL A 4 14.80 7.88 15.16
C VAL A 4 14.86 9.38 15.47
N VAL A 5 15.92 10.08 15.05
CA VAL A 5 16.05 11.53 15.26
C VAL A 5 15.00 12.30 14.49
N THR A 6 14.77 11.92 13.23
CA THR A 6 13.70 12.50 12.40
C THR A 6 12.31 12.30 13.02
N PHE A 7 12.04 11.08 13.52
CA PHE A 7 10.79 10.77 14.21
C PHE A 7 10.56 11.69 15.42
N PHE A 8 11.55 11.79 16.32
CA PHE A 8 11.41 12.65 17.50
C PHE A 8 11.32 14.12 17.15
N ALA A 9 12.08 14.60 16.16
CA ALA A 9 12.01 16.00 15.72
C ALA A 9 10.61 16.35 15.20
N VAL A 10 10.03 15.50 14.34
CA VAL A 10 8.66 15.69 13.82
C VAL A 10 7.64 15.58 14.95
N PHE A 11 7.77 14.56 15.82
CA PHE A 11 6.85 14.36 16.94
C PHE A 11 6.83 15.57 17.89
N ILE A 12 8.01 16.07 18.29
CA ILE A 12 8.15 17.24 19.16
C ILE A 12 7.61 18.48 18.44
N GLY A 13 7.93 18.69 17.16
CA GLY A 13 7.44 19.80 16.37
C GLY A 13 5.90 19.85 16.33
N VAL A 14 5.26 18.74 16.00
CA VAL A 14 3.80 18.63 15.99
C VAL A 14 3.21 18.82 17.39
N PHE A 15 3.82 18.23 18.43
CA PHE A 15 3.37 18.37 19.80
C PHE A 15 3.41 19.81 20.32
N LEU A 16 4.42 20.57 19.89
CA LEU A 16 4.56 22.00 20.27
C LEU A 16 3.63 22.91 19.47
N CYS A 17 3.40 22.60 18.19
CA CYS A 17 2.55 23.41 17.31
C CYS A 17 1.05 23.23 17.59
N ASP A 18 0.58 22.01 17.66
CA ASP A 18 -0.84 21.73 17.94
C ASP A 18 -1.06 20.34 18.55
N ARG A 19 -1.18 20.30 19.87
CA ARG A 19 -1.46 19.04 20.61
C ARG A 19 -2.81 18.41 20.25
N LYS A 20 -3.78 19.20 19.75
CA LYS A 20 -5.11 18.68 19.37
C LYS A 20 -5.07 17.78 18.16
N ILE A 21 -4.01 17.83 17.35
CA ILE A 21 -3.82 16.93 16.21
C ILE A 21 -3.84 15.48 16.69
N PHE A 22 -3.17 15.16 17.80
CA PHE A 22 -3.15 13.79 18.34
C PHE A 22 -4.54 13.25 18.71
N CYS A 23 -5.46 14.10 19.15
CA CYS A 23 -6.85 13.71 19.43
C CYS A 23 -7.70 13.51 18.17
N ARG A 24 -7.26 14.03 17.02
CA ARG A 24 -7.96 13.90 15.74
C ARG A 24 -7.48 12.74 14.88
N ILE A 25 -6.40 12.07 15.30
CA ILE A 25 -5.88 10.91 14.61
C ILE A 25 -6.90 9.76 14.66
N ASN A 26 -7.14 9.13 13.52
CA ASN A 26 -7.92 7.89 13.47
C ASN A 26 -7.06 6.71 13.93
N TYR A 27 -6.98 6.51 15.25
CA TYR A 27 -6.22 5.40 15.84
C TYR A 27 -6.74 4.03 15.40
N GLY A 28 -8.04 3.92 15.11
CA GLY A 28 -8.60 2.67 14.58
C GLY A 28 -8.01 2.29 13.22
N LEU A 29 -7.79 3.28 12.35
CA LEU A 29 -7.10 3.06 11.08
C LEU A 29 -5.64 2.64 11.30
N LEU A 30 -4.92 3.31 12.21
CA LEU A 30 -3.53 2.99 12.53
C LEU A 30 -3.37 1.55 13.04
N ILE A 31 -4.26 1.12 13.95
CA ILE A 31 -4.26 -0.24 14.48
C ILE A 31 -4.51 -1.27 13.38
N LYS A 32 -5.46 -1.02 12.47
CA LYS A 32 -5.72 -1.90 11.31
C LYS A 32 -4.46 -2.12 10.47
N PHE A 33 -3.66 -1.07 10.26
CA PHE A 33 -2.41 -1.19 9.52
C PHE A 33 -1.35 -1.98 10.27
N ILE A 34 -1.18 -1.74 11.57
CA ILE A 34 -0.24 -2.51 12.38
C ILE A 34 -0.60 -4.00 12.33
N ILE A 35 -1.88 -4.34 12.50
CA ILE A 35 -2.35 -5.72 12.40
C ILE A 35 -2.07 -6.30 11.01
N LEU A 36 -2.34 -5.53 9.94
CA LEU A 36 -2.08 -5.97 8.57
C LEU A 36 -0.59 -6.29 8.35
N PHE A 37 0.33 -5.44 8.85
CA PHE A 37 1.77 -5.69 8.76
C PHE A 37 2.21 -6.96 9.51
N ILE A 38 1.65 -7.19 10.69
CA ILE A 38 1.94 -8.39 11.49
C ILE A 38 1.46 -9.63 10.72
N VAL A 39 0.20 -9.64 10.29
CA VAL A 39 -0.40 -10.77 9.55
C VAL A 39 0.39 -11.09 8.27
N VAL A 40 0.72 -10.08 7.48
CA VAL A 40 1.51 -10.28 6.25
C VAL A 40 2.91 -10.78 6.56
N GLY A 41 3.53 -10.28 7.64
CA GLY A 41 4.84 -10.76 8.11
C GLY A 41 4.83 -12.23 8.53
N ASP A 42 3.78 -12.67 9.23
CA ASP A 42 3.60 -14.05 9.69
C ASP A 42 3.27 -14.99 8.53
N VAL A 43 2.37 -14.58 7.62
CA VAL A 43 2.02 -15.35 6.42
C VAL A 43 3.25 -15.59 5.55
N ALA A 44 4.15 -14.62 5.44
CA ALA A 44 5.40 -14.77 4.70
C ALA A 44 6.35 -15.85 5.28
N GLN A 45 6.19 -16.24 6.55
CA GLN A 45 7.02 -17.23 7.19
C GLN A 45 6.55 -18.67 6.91
N ILE A 46 5.33 -18.85 6.40
CA ILE A 46 4.79 -20.17 6.04
C ILE A 46 5.64 -20.74 4.89
N PRO A 47 6.26 -21.93 5.06
CA PRO A 47 7.28 -22.44 4.12
C PRO A 47 6.82 -22.55 2.68
N TRP A 48 5.59 -23.01 2.43
CA TRP A 48 5.07 -23.14 1.07
C TRP A 48 4.77 -21.77 0.42
N ILE A 49 4.29 -20.79 1.19
CA ILE A 49 4.07 -19.41 0.71
C ILE A 49 5.41 -18.75 0.39
N ASN A 50 6.37 -18.90 1.29
CA ASN A 50 7.72 -18.38 1.11
C ASN A 50 8.35 -18.91 -0.19
N LYS A 51 8.27 -20.23 -0.41
CA LYS A 51 8.76 -20.88 -1.63
C LYS A 51 8.01 -20.37 -2.87
N MET A 52 6.69 -20.26 -2.80
CA MET A 52 5.87 -19.74 -3.91
C MET A 52 6.27 -18.31 -4.26
N LEU A 53 6.34 -17.43 -3.27
CA LEU A 53 6.72 -16.04 -3.47
C LEU A 53 8.13 -15.88 -4.03
N SER A 54 9.10 -16.63 -3.50
CA SER A 54 10.48 -16.59 -4.01
C SER A 54 10.56 -17.00 -5.48
N THR A 55 9.77 -17.99 -5.91
CA THR A 55 9.75 -18.44 -7.29
C THR A 55 9.03 -17.45 -8.22
N MET A 56 7.97 -16.81 -7.75
CA MET A 56 7.18 -15.86 -8.56
C MET A 56 7.84 -14.50 -8.71
N ILE A 57 8.59 -14.06 -7.71
CA ILE A 57 9.10 -12.69 -7.63
C ILE A 57 10.46 -12.55 -8.30
N VAL A 58 11.36 -13.50 -8.11
CA VAL A 58 12.72 -13.39 -8.65
C VAL A 58 12.68 -13.28 -10.18
N GLY A 59 13.16 -12.18 -10.72
CA GLY A 59 13.12 -11.85 -12.14
C GLY A 59 11.79 -11.32 -12.66
N ASN A 60 10.76 -11.24 -11.82
CA ASN A 60 9.43 -10.70 -12.15
C ASN A 60 8.92 -9.71 -11.09
N GLU A 61 9.82 -8.92 -10.53
CA GLU A 61 9.56 -8.03 -9.39
C GLU A 61 8.44 -7.03 -9.67
N VAL A 62 8.37 -6.49 -10.88
CA VAL A 62 7.33 -5.53 -11.28
C VAL A 62 5.97 -6.20 -11.28
N ALA A 63 5.84 -7.33 -11.99
CA ALA A 63 4.57 -8.06 -12.07
C ALA A 63 4.14 -8.61 -10.70
N GLY A 64 5.09 -9.18 -9.93
CA GLY A 64 4.87 -9.63 -8.57
C GLY A 64 4.40 -8.50 -7.64
N GLY A 65 5.03 -7.34 -7.74
CA GLY A 65 4.65 -6.12 -7.00
C GLY A 65 3.23 -5.68 -7.31
N ILE A 66 2.86 -5.63 -8.58
CA ILE A 66 1.50 -5.28 -9.01
C ILE A 66 0.47 -6.27 -8.45
N LEU A 67 0.68 -7.57 -8.65
CA LEU A 67 -0.29 -8.60 -8.26
C LEU A 67 -0.47 -8.69 -6.75
N ILE A 68 0.62 -8.71 -5.98
CA ILE A 68 0.56 -8.84 -4.52
C ILE A 68 -0.07 -7.59 -3.90
N SER A 69 0.17 -6.41 -4.47
CA SER A 69 -0.46 -5.17 -4.00
C SER A 69 -2.00 -5.21 -4.08
N GLN A 70 -2.58 -5.93 -5.06
CA GLN A 70 -4.04 -6.08 -5.16
C GLN A 70 -4.65 -6.87 -3.99
N ILE A 71 -3.84 -7.66 -3.29
CA ILE A 71 -4.30 -8.56 -2.21
C ILE A 71 -4.00 -7.97 -0.83
N VAL A 72 -2.77 -7.48 -0.63
CA VAL A 72 -2.29 -7.07 0.71
C VAL A 72 -2.02 -5.57 0.84
N SER A 73 -2.30 -4.77 -0.19
CA SER A 73 -1.92 -3.36 -0.32
C SER A 73 -0.42 -3.16 -0.66
N ASN A 74 -0.12 -2.06 -1.34
CA ASN A 74 1.20 -1.78 -1.90
C ASN A 74 2.33 -1.69 -0.85
N VAL A 75 2.08 -1.09 0.31
CA VAL A 75 3.12 -0.93 1.35
C VAL A 75 3.46 -2.27 2.02
N PRO A 76 2.49 -3.09 2.49
CA PRO A 76 2.77 -4.45 2.94
C PRO A 76 3.39 -5.33 1.84
N ALA A 77 2.96 -5.19 0.58
CA ALA A 77 3.54 -5.90 -0.55
C ALA A 77 5.03 -5.55 -0.72
N ALA A 78 5.40 -4.27 -0.64
CA ALA A 78 6.79 -3.85 -0.71
C ALA A 78 7.66 -4.50 0.37
N ILE A 79 7.19 -4.51 1.63
CA ILE A 79 7.92 -5.12 2.75
C ILE A 79 8.04 -6.64 2.58
N LEU A 80 6.98 -7.28 2.11
CA LEU A 80 6.95 -8.71 1.84
C LEU A 80 7.95 -9.10 0.75
N ILE A 81 7.90 -8.42 -0.41
CA ILE A 81 8.69 -8.73 -1.59
C ILE A 81 10.17 -8.38 -1.40
N ALA A 82 10.48 -7.32 -0.64
CA ALA A 82 11.86 -6.89 -0.38
C ALA A 82 12.76 -7.99 0.21
N ARG A 83 12.18 -9.04 0.78
CA ARG A 83 12.92 -10.20 1.30
C ARG A 83 13.41 -11.15 0.19
N PHE A 84 12.83 -11.07 -1.00
CA PHE A 84 13.06 -12.02 -2.09
C PHE A 84 13.80 -11.43 -3.28
N THR A 85 14.05 -10.13 -3.29
CA THR A 85 14.74 -9.46 -4.39
C THR A 85 15.77 -8.44 -3.90
N SER A 86 16.86 -8.31 -4.66
CA SER A 86 17.83 -7.22 -4.53
C SER A 86 17.53 -6.05 -5.48
N ASN A 87 16.60 -6.21 -6.42
CA ASN A 87 16.23 -5.18 -7.40
C ASN A 87 15.17 -4.24 -6.82
N GLY A 88 15.62 -3.32 -5.96
CA GLY A 88 14.74 -2.34 -5.30
C GLY A 88 13.99 -1.42 -6.28
N ASN A 89 14.59 -1.10 -7.42
CA ASN A 89 13.94 -0.23 -8.42
C ASN A 89 12.74 -0.92 -9.07
N ALA A 90 12.90 -2.17 -9.51
CA ALA A 90 11.80 -2.95 -10.07
C ALA A 90 10.71 -3.22 -9.05
N LEU A 91 11.09 -3.51 -7.79
CA LEU A 91 10.14 -3.66 -6.69
C LEU A 91 9.31 -2.38 -6.48
N LEU A 92 9.98 -1.22 -6.34
CA LEU A 92 9.29 0.05 -6.11
C LEU A 92 8.38 0.42 -7.27
N LEU A 93 8.82 0.20 -8.51
CA LEU A 93 7.99 0.40 -9.69
C LEU A 93 6.74 -0.48 -9.63
N GLY A 94 6.89 -1.77 -9.39
CA GLY A 94 5.78 -2.72 -9.33
C GLY A 94 4.76 -2.40 -8.24
N VAL A 95 5.19 -2.09 -7.02
CA VAL A 95 4.25 -1.79 -5.92
C VAL A 95 3.59 -0.41 -6.04
N ASN A 96 4.26 0.57 -6.67
CA ASN A 96 3.66 1.87 -6.94
C ASN A 96 2.54 1.76 -7.99
N ILE A 97 2.80 1.09 -9.10
CA ILE A 97 1.77 0.78 -10.10
C ILE A 97 0.66 -0.08 -9.49
N GLY A 98 1.06 -1.10 -8.72
CA GLY A 98 0.14 -1.99 -8.01
C GLY A 98 -0.72 -1.31 -6.93
N GLY A 99 -0.39 -0.07 -6.53
CA GLY A 99 -1.25 0.76 -5.68
C GLY A 99 -2.52 1.26 -6.39
N LEU A 100 -2.56 1.16 -7.71
CA LEU A 100 -3.77 1.37 -8.53
C LEU A 100 -4.59 0.06 -8.61
N GLY A 101 -5.82 0.15 -9.08
CA GLY A 101 -6.71 -1.00 -9.29
C GLY A 101 -7.78 -1.10 -8.21
N THR A 102 -7.67 -2.08 -7.30
CA THR A 102 -8.69 -2.29 -6.26
C THR A 102 -8.56 -1.27 -5.11
N LEU A 103 -9.64 -1.09 -4.34
CA LEU A 103 -9.61 -0.25 -3.13
C LEU A 103 -8.57 -0.73 -2.09
N ILE A 104 -8.32 -2.04 -2.03
CA ILE A 104 -7.38 -2.65 -1.08
C ILE A 104 -5.93 -2.42 -1.52
N ALA A 105 -5.69 -2.21 -2.81
CA ALA A 105 -4.36 -2.07 -3.39
C ALA A 105 -3.56 -0.90 -2.81
N SER A 106 -4.23 0.13 -2.29
CA SER A 106 -3.60 1.28 -1.64
C SER A 106 -4.31 1.71 -0.37
N MET A 107 -3.54 1.98 0.66
CA MET A 107 -4.02 2.59 1.90
C MET A 107 -4.70 3.95 1.65
N ALA A 108 -4.17 4.76 0.74
CA ALA A 108 -4.75 6.05 0.38
C ALA A 108 -6.17 5.90 -0.16
N SER A 109 -6.43 4.84 -0.95
CA SER A 109 -7.74 4.52 -1.48
C SER A 109 -8.75 4.19 -0.38
N MET A 110 -8.32 3.42 0.62
CA MET A 110 -9.16 3.08 1.77
C MET A 110 -9.45 4.30 2.66
N ILE A 111 -8.46 5.18 2.86
CA ILE A 111 -8.64 6.44 3.59
C ILE A 111 -9.62 7.34 2.84
N SER A 112 -9.50 7.44 1.53
CA SER A 112 -10.41 8.23 0.68
C SER A 112 -11.86 7.76 0.82
N LEU A 113 -12.09 6.43 0.80
CA LEU A 113 -13.42 5.86 1.04
C LEU A 113 -13.95 6.20 2.43
N ASP A 114 -13.12 6.05 3.48
CA ASP A 114 -13.51 6.35 4.87
C ASP A 114 -13.94 7.81 5.05
N TYR A 115 -13.26 8.74 4.37
CA TYR A 115 -13.66 10.15 4.35
C TYR A 115 -14.94 10.40 3.54
N TYR A 116 -15.07 9.76 2.40
CA TYR A 116 -16.26 9.89 1.57
C TYR A 116 -17.52 9.38 2.28
N GLU A 117 -17.45 8.25 2.98
CA GLU A 117 -18.56 7.66 3.73
C GLU A 117 -19.09 8.58 4.85
N LYS A 118 -18.30 9.55 5.33
CA LYS A 118 -18.71 10.52 6.33
C LYS A 118 -19.49 11.70 5.74
N SER A 119 -19.60 11.80 4.42
CA SER A 119 -20.38 12.86 3.77
C SER A 119 -21.88 12.56 3.83
N ILE A 120 -22.71 13.62 3.86
CA ILE A 120 -24.17 13.52 4.01
C ILE A 120 -24.82 12.83 2.79
N PHE A 121 -24.19 12.90 1.61
CA PHE A 121 -24.71 12.35 0.35
C PHE A 121 -23.89 11.15 -0.13
N ALA A 122 -23.29 10.38 0.79
CA ALA A 122 -22.44 9.26 0.44
C ALA A 122 -23.23 8.11 -0.21
N ASP A 123 -22.97 7.85 -1.48
CA ASP A 123 -23.34 6.60 -2.14
C ASP A 123 -22.10 5.71 -2.25
N LYS A 124 -21.96 4.82 -1.28
CA LYS A 124 -20.83 3.90 -1.20
C LYS A 124 -20.68 3.03 -2.45
N LYS A 125 -21.80 2.53 -3.01
CA LYS A 125 -21.77 1.65 -4.20
C LYS A 125 -21.28 2.41 -5.43
N ALA A 126 -21.85 3.59 -5.67
CA ALA A 126 -21.45 4.44 -6.78
C ALA A 126 -19.99 4.85 -6.68
N TYR A 127 -19.51 5.20 -5.47
CA TYR A 127 -18.09 5.52 -5.22
C TYR A 127 -17.20 4.34 -5.56
N ILE A 128 -17.44 3.16 -4.99
CA ILE A 128 -16.61 1.96 -5.20
C ILE A 128 -16.54 1.61 -6.69
N LEU A 129 -17.68 1.64 -7.38
CA LEU A 129 -17.76 1.30 -8.81
C LEU A 129 -16.94 2.30 -9.65
N SER A 130 -17.17 3.59 -9.45
CA SER A 130 -16.47 4.64 -10.19
C SER A 130 -14.98 4.63 -9.87
N PHE A 131 -14.63 4.54 -8.59
CA PHE A 131 -13.24 4.48 -8.13
C PHE A 131 -12.50 3.30 -8.78
N THR A 132 -13.05 2.09 -8.67
CA THR A 132 -12.44 0.88 -9.22
C THR A 132 -12.30 0.96 -10.74
N LYS A 133 -13.33 1.44 -11.43
CA LYS A 133 -13.31 1.61 -12.89
C LYS A 133 -12.15 2.50 -13.34
N TYR A 134 -12.02 3.69 -12.75
CA TYR A 134 -10.96 4.62 -13.12
C TYR A 134 -9.57 4.13 -12.70
N ASN A 135 -9.45 3.54 -11.51
CA ASN A 135 -8.16 3.02 -11.06
C ASN A 135 -7.68 1.82 -11.89
N ILE A 136 -8.58 0.92 -12.34
CA ILE A 136 -8.22 -0.15 -13.27
C ILE A 136 -7.78 0.44 -14.62
N LEU A 137 -8.47 1.46 -15.12
CA LEU A 137 -8.07 2.13 -16.35
C LEU A 137 -6.66 2.71 -16.24
N PHE A 138 -6.35 3.42 -15.15
CA PHE A 138 -5.01 3.96 -14.91
C PHE A 138 -3.97 2.85 -14.73
N LEU A 139 -4.30 1.78 -14.01
CA LEU A 139 -3.43 0.60 -13.87
C LEU A 139 -3.04 0.02 -15.23
N LEU A 140 -4.00 -0.13 -16.14
CA LEU A 140 -3.73 -0.64 -17.50
C LEU A 140 -2.84 0.31 -18.29
N ILE A 141 -3.09 1.61 -18.21
CA ILE A 141 -2.25 2.63 -18.88
C ILE A 141 -0.81 2.55 -18.36
N GLU A 142 -0.61 2.50 -17.04
CA GLU A 142 0.71 2.41 -16.42
C GLU A 142 1.44 1.10 -16.80
N ILE A 143 0.75 -0.03 -16.84
CA ILE A 143 1.33 -1.30 -17.31
C ILE A 143 1.79 -1.18 -18.77
N VAL A 144 0.97 -0.60 -19.65
CA VAL A 144 1.35 -0.39 -21.06
C VAL A 144 2.55 0.52 -21.16
N LEU A 145 2.59 1.63 -20.43
CA LEU A 145 3.73 2.54 -20.42
C LEU A 145 5.02 1.86 -19.97
N VAL A 146 4.97 1.04 -18.95
CA VAL A 146 6.13 0.30 -18.47
C VAL A 146 6.61 -0.71 -19.51
N LEU A 147 5.70 -1.43 -20.18
CA LEU A 147 6.05 -2.38 -21.25
C LEU A 147 6.65 -1.70 -22.49
N LEU A 148 6.35 -0.42 -22.71
CA LEU A 148 6.94 0.34 -23.81
C LEU A 148 8.30 0.96 -23.46
N LEU A 149 8.59 1.14 -22.17
CA LEU A 149 9.81 1.80 -21.68
C LEU A 149 10.91 0.81 -21.22
N LEU A 150 10.55 -0.45 -20.95
CA LEU A 150 11.47 -1.53 -20.62
C LEU A 150 11.82 -2.39 -21.83
#